data_754355d6c9afa4ab1afa19b0c9b15903
#
_entry.id   754355d6c9afa4ab1afa19b0c9b15903
#
_cell.length_a   1.000
_cell.length_b   1.000
_cell.length_c   1.000
_cell.angle_alpha   90.00
_cell.angle_beta   90.00
_cell.angle_gamma   90.00
#
_symmetry.space_group_name_H-M   'P 1'
#
loop_
_entity.id
_entity.type
_entity.pdbx_description
1 polymer ?
#
loop_
_entity_poly.entity_id
_entity_poly.type
_entity_poly.pdbx_seq_one_letter_code
_entity_poly.pdbx_strand_id
1 'polypeptide(L)'
;MGYDAAATKARILEAATREFAEHGIAGARVDRIAESASANKRAIYDYFGGKERLFATVLSDACSRLSSEVPLEDGDDLAEYAVRVLDYHREHPEYLRLLMWEELHYTEGPIPAEEWRTERYGRKAEVVAAAQRAGRVRSDVRPEVLLFMLLSLVNWAESAGHLRRLITGGMDHGEMRRSLSAAAAAMLAGDRG
;
A
#
# COMPACT_ATOMS: atom_id res chain seq x y z
N MET A 1 -2.81 -21.59 32.31
CA MET A 1 -2.17 -20.96 31.17
C MET A 1 -3.02 -19.74 30.80
N GLY A 2 -2.49 -18.51 31.02
CA GLY A 2 -3.21 -17.29 30.67
C GLY A 2 -3.37 -17.24 29.16
N TYR A 3 -4.61 -17.04 28.71
CA TYR A 3 -4.94 -16.83 27.30
C TYR A 3 -4.29 -15.51 26.87
N ASP A 4 -3.25 -15.57 26.03
CA ASP A 4 -2.56 -14.39 25.54
C ASP A 4 -3.42 -13.71 24.47
N ALA A 5 -4.17 -12.69 24.90
CA ALA A 5 -5.06 -11.92 24.03
C ALA A 5 -4.29 -11.18 22.92
N ALA A 6 -3.06 -10.74 23.17
CA ALA A 6 -2.22 -10.07 22.18
C ALA A 6 -1.79 -11.04 21.09
N ALA A 7 -1.30 -12.22 21.45
CA ALA A 7 -0.94 -13.27 20.49
C ALA A 7 -2.14 -13.73 19.68
N THR A 8 -3.33 -13.83 20.29
CA THR A 8 -4.55 -14.19 19.56
C THR A 8 -4.98 -13.12 18.58
N LYS A 9 -4.93 -11.84 18.95
CA LYS A 9 -5.19 -10.73 18.03
C LYS A 9 -4.24 -10.73 16.84
N ALA A 10 -2.93 -10.95 17.09
CA ALA A 10 -1.92 -11.02 16.03
C ALA A 10 -2.22 -12.15 15.04
N ARG A 11 -2.54 -13.37 15.51
CA ARG A 11 -2.91 -14.50 14.63
C ARG A 11 -4.18 -14.23 13.83
N ILE A 12 -5.18 -13.56 14.42
CA ILE A 12 -6.40 -13.19 13.71
C ILE A 12 -6.10 -12.17 12.63
N LEU A 13 -5.28 -11.14 12.90
CA LEU A 13 -4.89 -10.15 11.91
C LEU A 13 -4.13 -10.77 10.75
N GLU A 14 -3.17 -11.64 11.01
CA GLU A 14 -2.42 -12.34 9.98
C GLU A 14 -3.32 -13.23 9.10
N ALA A 15 -4.21 -14.02 9.71
CA ALA A 15 -5.18 -14.84 8.99
C ALA A 15 -6.15 -13.98 8.16
N ALA A 16 -6.63 -12.86 8.73
CA ALA A 16 -7.53 -11.93 8.07
C ALA A 16 -6.85 -11.23 6.88
N THR A 17 -5.57 -10.85 7.00
CA THR A 17 -4.79 -10.27 5.90
C THR A 17 -4.78 -11.20 4.69
N ARG A 18 -4.47 -12.48 4.88
CA ARG A 18 -4.50 -13.48 3.80
C ARG A 18 -5.90 -13.67 3.22
N GLU A 19 -6.90 -13.83 4.06
CA GLU A 19 -8.29 -14.06 3.65
C GLU A 19 -8.84 -12.86 2.84
N PHE A 20 -8.63 -11.63 3.31
CA PHE A 20 -9.09 -10.44 2.60
C PHE A 20 -8.30 -10.18 1.32
N ALA A 21 -6.99 -10.39 1.31
CA ALA A 21 -6.19 -10.24 0.10
C ALA A 21 -6.63 -11.23 -0.99
N GLU A 22 -7.04 -12.44 -0.62
CA GLU A 22 -7.44 -13.47 -1.58
C GLU A 22 -8.89 -13.29 -2.06
N HIS A 23 -9.82 -12.98 -1.16
CA HIS A 23 -11.26 -13.07 -1.43
C HIS A 23 -11.98 -11.72 -1.39
N GLY A 24 -11.31 -10.63 -1.03
CA GLY A 24 -11.93 -9.33 -0.80
C GLY A 24 -12.85 -9.30 0.41
N ILE A 25 -13.43 -8.13 0.69
CA ILE A 25 -14.33 -7.96 1.84
C ILE A 25 -15.61 -8.80 1.67
N ALA A 26 -16.20 -8.78 0.48
CA ALA A 26 -17.45 -9.50 0.21
C ALA A 26 -17.27 -11.03 0.30
N GLY A 27 -16.19 -11.57 -0.29
CA GLY A 27 -15.92 -12.99 -0.36
C GLY A 27 -15.27 -13.59 0.90
N ALA A 28 -14.69 -12.76 1.75
CA ALA A 28 -14.04 -13.20 2.98
C ALA A 28 -15.05 -13.76 4.01
N ARG A 29 -14.64 -14.84 4.69
CA ARG A 29 -15.46 -15.55 5.68
C ARG A 29 -14.81 -15.56 7.03
N VAL A 30 -15.53 -15.02 8.03
CA VAL A 30 -15.07 -14.96 9.44
C VAL A 30 -14.77 -16.37 9.98
N ASP A 31 -15.49 -17.38 9.52
CA ASP A 31 -15.22 -18.78 9.92
C ASP A 31 -13.86 -19.27 9.44
N ARG A 32 -13.47 -19.00 8.20
CA ARG A 32 -12.15 -19.34 7.66
C ARG A 32 -11.03 -18.60 8.38
N ILE A 33 -11.25 -17.30 8.70
CA ILE A 33 -10.29 -16.51 9.48
C ILE A 33 -10.09 -17.14 10.87
N ALA A 34 -11.19 -17.47 11.56
CA ALA A 34 -11.13 -18.07 12.89
C ALA A 34 -10.39 -19.42 12.90
N GLU A 35 -10.70 -20.27 11.93
CA GLU A 35 -10.05 -21.59 11.75
C GLU A 35 -8.54 -21.42 11.48
N SER A 36 -8.18 -20.57 10.51
CA SER A 36 -6.79 -20.29 10.15
C SER A 36 -5.99 -19.67 11.30
N ALA A 37 -6.62 -18.85 12.13
CA ALA A 37 -6.01 -18.22 13.31
C ALA A 37 -5.95 -19.14 14.52
N SER A 38 -6.53 -20.36 14.46
CA SER A 38 -6.77 -21.21 15.62
C SER A 38 -7.43 -20.44 16.77
N ALA A 39 -8.45 -19.64 16.43
CA ALA A 39 -9.19 -18.78 17.36
C ALA A 39 -10.68 -19.09 17.32
N ASN A 40 -11.40 -18.70 18.37
CA ASN A 40 -12.85 -18.78 18.37
C ASN A 40 -13.43 -17.62 17.53
N LYS A 41 -14.42 -17.89 16.68
CA LYS A 41 -15.16 -16.87 15.92
C LYS A 41 -15.65 -15.71 16.80
N ARG A 42 -16.08 -16.00 18.03
CA ARG A 42 -16.50 -14.98 19.00
C ARG A 42 -15.37 -13.99 19.31
N ALA A 43 -14.12 -14.44 19.39
CA ALA A 43 -12.98 -13.56 19.63
C ALA A 43 -12.81 -12.50 18.54
N ILE A 44 -13.16 -12.80 17.28
CA ILE A 44 -13.11 -11.82 16.18
C ILE A 44 -14.12 -10.69 16.43
N TYR A 45 -15.33 -11.02 16.87
CA TYR A 45 -16.34 -10.00 17.21
C TYR A 45 -15.96 -9.22 18.47
N ASP A 46 -15.47 -9.90 19.50
CA ASP A 46 -15.06 -9.28 20.76
C ASP A 46 -13.87 -8.34 20.59
N TYR A 47 -12.88 -8.68 19.73
CA TYR A 47 -11.68 -7.88 19.53
C TYR A 47 -11.78 -6.82 18.45
N PHE A 48 -12.52 -7.11 17.38
CA PHE A 48 -12.55 -6.26 16.18
C PHE A 48 -13.94 -5.74 15.84
N GLY A 49 -15.00 -6.25 16.45
CA GLY A 49 -16.36 -5.79 16.23
C GLY A 49 -17.02 -6.27 14.94
N GLY A 50 -16.38 -7.23 14.23
CA GLY A 50 -16.92 -7.83 13.01
C GLY A 50 -16.04 -7.67 11.78
N LYS A 51 -16.54 -8.18 10.65
CA LYS A 51 -15.75 -8.34 9.41
C LYS A 51 -15.25 -7.00 8.84
N GLU A 52 -16.11 -6.00 8.73
CA GLU A 52 -15.78 -4.69 8.17
C GLU A 52 -14.72 -3.95 9.01
N ARG A 53 -14.88 -3.96 10.33
CA ARG A 53 -13.88 -3.35 11.24
C ARG A 53 -12.56 -4.12 11.26
N LEU A 54 -12.61 -5.44 11.10
CA LEU A 54 -11.42 -6.27 10.96
C LEU A 54 -10.69 -5.93 9.67
N PHE A 55 -11.39 -5.76 8.54
CA PHE A 55 -10.78 -5.30 7.30
C PHE A 55 -10.12 -3.93 7.45
N ALA A 56 -10.84 -2.96 8.06
CA ALA A 56 -10.30 -1.63 8.34
C ALA A 56 -9.02 -1.69 9.19
N THR A 57 -8.97 -2.57 10.19
CA THR A 57 -7.78 -2.78 11.03
C THR A 57 -6.63 -3.39 10.23
N VAL A 58 -6.90 -4.42 9.41
CA VAL A 58 -5.91 -5.05 8.53
C VAL A 58 -5.31 -4.03 7.56
N LEU A 59 -6.14 -3.23 6.91
CA LEU A 59 -5.68 -2.23 5.97
C LEU A 59 -4.85 -1.13 6.64
N SER A 60 -5.32 -0.64 7.81
CA SER A 60 -4.56 0.35 8.59
C SER A 60 -3.20 -0.17 9.03
N ASP A 61 -3.11 -1.43 9.45
CA ASP A 61 -1.87 -2.09 9.83
C ASP A 61 -0.93 -2.23 8.62
N ALA A 62 -1.44 -2.66 7.47
CA ALA A 62 -0.68 -2.77 6.23
C ALA A 62 -0.13 -1.40 5.76
N CYS A 63 -0.94 -0.35 5.80
CA CYS A 63 -0.50 1.02 5.50
C CYS A 63 0.55 1.54 6.49
N SER A 64 0.41 1.20 7.77
CA SER A 64 1.39 1.58 8.81
C SER A 64 2.74 0.90 8.58
N ARG A 65 2.73 -0.39 8.25
CA ARG A 65 3.95 -1.15 7.93
C ARG A 65 4.69 -0.56 6.74
N LEU A 66 4.03 -0.36 5.59
CA LEU A 66 4.65 0.30 4.46
C LEU A 66 5.26 1.65 4.85
N SER A 67 4.54 2.46 5.63
CA SER A 67 5.02 3.77 6.03
C SER A 67 6.24 3.75 6.95
N SER A 68 6.40 2.70 7.77
CA SER A 68 7.55 2.55 8.66
C SER A 68 8.75 1.89 7.98
N GLU A 69 8.51 0.94 7.07
CA GLU A 69 9.58 0.21 6.39
C GLU A 69 10.13 0.96 5.17
N VAL A 70 9.27 1.78 4.52
CA VAL A 70 9.65 2.63 3.39
C VAL A 70 9.29 4.09 3.67
N PRO A 71 10.00 4.74 4.61
CA PRO A 71 9.81 6.16 4.88
C PRO A 71 10.23 7.00 3.66
N LEU A 72 9.60 8.18 3.53
CA LEU A 72 10.03 9.25 2.63
C LEU A 72 10.41 10.45 3.50
N GLU A 73 11.67 10.84 3.45
CA GLU A 73 12.24 11.90 4.29
C GLU A 73 12.80 13.05 3.46
N ASP A 74 13.00 14.20 4.09
CA ASP A 74 13.62 15.36 3.44
C ASP A 74 15.01 15.02 2.92
N GLY A 75 15.25 15.33 1.66
CA GLY A 75 16.52 15.04 0.99
C GLY A 75 16.53 13.74 0.19
N ASP A 76 15.54 12.87 0.38
CA ASP A 76 15.45 11.62 -0.37
C ASP A 76 15.38 11.85 -1.89
N ASP A 77 15.97 10.93 -2.64
CA ASP A 77 15.73 10.79 -4.08
C ASP A 77 14.35 10.15 -4.30
N LEU A 78 13.44 10.89 -4.94
CA LEU A 78 12.07 10.43 -5.17
C LEU A 78 11.98 9.25 -6.14
N ALA A 79 12.92 9.14 -7.10
CA ALA A 79 12.96 7.98 -8.00
C ALA A 79 13.43 6.72 -7.26
N GLU A 80 14.40 6.85 -6.36
CA GLU A 80 14.84 5.74 -5.50
C GLU A 80 13.76 5.37 -4.48
N TYR A 81 13.01 6.35 -3.94
CA TYR A 81 11.85 6.07 -3.10
C TYR A 81 10.81 5.22 -3.85
N ALA A 82 10.51 5.55 -5.12
CA ALA A 82 9.59 4.76 -5.94
C ALA A 82 10.07 3.31 -6.11
N VAL A 83 11.38 3.10 -6.27
CA VAL A 83 11.98 1.77 -6.36
C VAL A 83 11.85 1.00 -5.04
N ARG A 84 12.10 1.66 -3.89
CA ARG A 84 11.90 1.04 -2.57
C ARG A 84 10.45 0.60 -2.34
N VAL A 85 9.48 1.41 -2.80
CA VAL A 85 8.06 1.06 -2.75
C VAL A 85 7.76 -0.14 -3.65
N LEU A 86 8.35 -0.22 -4.85
CA LEU A 86 8.21 -1.37 -5.75
C LEU A 86 8.73 -2.66 -5.10
N ASP A 87 9.93 -2.59 -4.52
CA ASP A 87 10.56 -3.73 -3.84
C ASP A 87 9.68 -4.21 -2.67
N TYR A 88 9.13 -3.27 -1.86
CA TYR A 88 8.19 -3.58 -0.78
C TYR A 88 6.93 -4.31 -1.28
N HIS A 89 6.33 -3.84 -2.38
CA HIS A 89 5.12 -4.48 -2.92
C HIS A 89 5.37 -5.91 -3.39
N ARG A 90 6.56 -6.19 -3.86
CA ARG A 90 6.95 -7.54 -4.24
C ARG A 90 7.11 -8.47 -3.03
N GLU A 91 7.65 -7.96 -1.94
CA GLU A 91 7.80 -8.71 -0.69
C GLU A 91 6.48 -8.88 0.06
N HIS A 92 5.53 -7.92 -0.15
CA HIS A 92 4.22 -7.86 0.49
C HIS A 92 3.08 -7.75 -0.53
N PRO A 93 2.87 -8.80 -1.35
CA PRO A 93 1.88 -8.75 -2.44
C PRO A 93 0.43 -8.59 -1.96
N GLU A 94 0.15 -8.92 -0.69
CA GLU A 94 -1.16 -8.71 -0.07
C GLU A 94 -1.53 -7.24 0.05
N TYR A 95 -0.56 -6.33 0.21
CA TYR A 95 -0.80 -4.90 0.39
C TYR A 95 -1.60 -4.28 -0.77
N LEU A 96 -1.11 -4.45 -2.00
CA LEU A 96 -1.80 -3.91 -3.19
C LEU A 96 -3.16 -4.57 -3.41
N ARG A 97 -3.28 -5.86 -3.12
CA ARG A 97 -4.57 -6.56 -3.22
C ARG A 97 -5.60 -5.98 -2.24
N LEU A 98 -5.19 -5.68 -1.01
CA LEU A 98 -6.06 -5.03 -0.02
C LEU A 98 -6.50 -3.64 -0.47
N LEU A 99 -5.59 -2.82 -1.02
CA LEU A 99 -5.93 -1.50 -1.58
C LEU A 99 -6.92 -1.62 -2.76
N MET A 100 -6.70 -2.56 -3.67
CA MET A 100 -7.62 -2.77 -4.81
C MET A 100 -9.01 -3.21 -4.33
N TRP A 101 -9.09 -4.07 -3.31
CA TRP A 101 -10.36 -4.46 -2.72
C TRP A 101 -11.04 -3.30 -1.98
N GLU A 102 -10.29 -2.39 -1.36
CA GLU A 102 -10.82 -1.16 -0.79
C GLU A 102 -11.50 -0.30 -1.86
N GLU A 103 -10.80 0.00 -2.96
CA GLU A 103 -11.32 0.80 -4.07
C GLU A 103 -12.59 0.20 -4.71
N LEU A 104 -12.69 -1.12 -4.77
CA LEU A 104 -13.86 -1.82 -5.29
C LEU A 104 -15.03 -1.87 -4.31
N HIS A 105 -14.77 -1.77 -3.01
CA HIS A 105 -15.79 -1.91 -1.97
C HIS A 105 -16.36 -0.57 -1.49
N TYR A 106 -15.48 0.42 -1.26
CA TYR A 106 -15.88 1.74 -0.77
C TYR A 106 -16.01 2.71 -1.95
N THR A 107 -17.12 2.64 -2.64
CA THR A 107 -17.39 3.50 -3.81
C THR A 107 -17.86 4.91 -3.41
N GLU A 108 -18.38 5.06 -2.19
CA GLU A 108 -18.87 6.32 -1.64
C GLU A 108 -18.67 6.34 -0.11
N GLY A 109 -18.50 7.55 0.44
CA GLY A 109 -18.36 7.75 1.89
C GLY A 109 -16.95 7.58 2.43
N PRO A 110 -16.78 7.59 3.76
CA PRO A 110 -15.47 7.53 4.40
C PRO A 110 -14.82 6.16 4.23
N ILE A 111 -13.50 6.17 4.04
CA ILE A 111 -12.67 4.97 3.91
C ILE A 111 -11.91 4.66 5.21
N PRO A 112 -11.44 3.42 5.41
CA PRO A 112 -10.69 3.06 6.61
C PRO A 112 -9.44 3.93 6.82
N ALA A 113 -9.29 4.45 8.06
CA ALA A 113 -8.16 5.28 8.49
C ALA A 113 -7.91 6.53 7.60
N GLU A 114 -8.97 7.11 7.02
CA GLU A 114 -8.88 8.23 6.07
C GLU A 114 -8.08 9.41 6.62
N GLU A 115 -8.39 9.90 7.83
CA GLU A 115 -7.70 11.03 8.44
C GLU A 115 -6.20 10.77 8.62
N TRP A 116 -5.85 9.60 9.16
CA TRP A 116 -4.47 9.20 9.37
C TRP A 116 -3.71 9.06 8.05
N ARG A 117 -4.35 8.48 7.03
CA ARG A 117 -3.74 8.32 5.69
C ARG A 117 -3.57 9.67 5.01
N THR A 118 -4.56 10.55 5.09
CA THR A 118 -4.49 11.92 4.56
C THR A 118 -3.32 12.69 5.18
N GLU A 119 -3.16 12.65 6.49
CA GLU A 119 -2.03 13.29 7.17
C GLU A 119 -0.68 12.75 6.68
N ARG A 120 -0.56 11.44 6.55
CA ARG A 120 0.69 10.81 6.09
C ARG A 120 1.03 11.12 4.64
N TYR A 121 0.04 11.10 3.75
CA TYR A 121 0.25 11.52 2.36
C TYR A 121 0.56 13.02 2.27
N GLY A 122 -0.06 13.86 3.10
CA GLY A 122 0.26 15.27 3.22
C GLY A 122 1.74 15.50 3.57
N ARG A 123 2.28 14.80 4.58
CA ARG A 123 3.71 14.88 4.92
C ARG A 123 4.62 14.47 3.76
N LYS A 124 4.27 13.41 3.02
CA LYS A 124 5.03 13.00 1.84
C LYS A 124 4.98 14.05 0.72
N ALA A 125 3.82 14.70 0.54
CA ALA A 125 3.68 15.79 -0.41
C ALA A 125 4.52 17.02 -0.02
N GLU A 126 4.69 17.30 1.28
CA GLU A 126 5.60 18.33 1.79
C GLU A 126 7.06 18.05 1.43
N VAL A 127 7.50 16.78 1.50
CA VAL A 127 8.85 16.37 1.04
C VAL A 127 9.01 16.62 -0.45
N VAL A 128 7.99 16.28 -1.26
CA VAL A 128 8.01 16.61 -2.71
C VAL A 128 8.09 18.11 -2.92
N ALA A 129 7.29 18.92 -2.20
CA ALA A 129 7.33 20.38 -2.29
C ALA A 129 8.69 20.95 -1.89
N ALA A 130 9.37 20.37 -0.89
CA ALA A 130 10.73 20.75 -0.51
C ALA A 130 11.74 20.42 -1.63
N ALA A 131 11.60 19.27 -2.28
CA ALA A 131 12.42 18.89 -3.43
C ALA A 131 12.23 19.87 -4.63
N GLN A 132 10.98 20.30 -4.87
CA GLN A 132 10.65 21.31 -5.89
C GLN A 132 11.30 22.66 -5.59
N ARG A 133 11.17 23.15 -4.34
CA ARG A 133 11.80 24.42 -3.92
C ARG A 133 13.34 24.39 -4.04
N ALA A 134 13.92 23.21 -3.84
CA ALA A 134 15.36 23.01 -4.00
C ALA A 134 15.80 22.79 -5.46
N GLY A 135 14.89 22.83 -6.43
CA GLY A 135 15.19 22.62 -7.85
C GLY A 135 15.60 21.18 -8.21
N ARG A 136 15.36 20.21 -7.30
CA ARG A 136 15.73 18.80 -7.52
C ARG A 136 14.75 18.07 -8.42
N VAL A 137 13.49 18.50 -8.44
CA VAL A 137 12.43 17.94 -9.28
C VAL A 137 11.60 19.06 -9.89
N ARG A 138 10.82 18.73 -10.92
CA ARG A 138 9.93 19.66 -11.63
C ARG A 138 8.95 20.35 -10.68
N SER A 139 8.64 21.62 -10.94
CA SER A 139 7.77 22.44 -10.11
C SER A 139 6.49 22.94 -10.83
N ASP A 140 6.31 22.55 -12.11
CA ASP A 140 5.13 22.86 -12.92
C ASP A 140 3.91 22.00 -12.63
N VAL A 141 4.09 20.93 -11.81
CA VAL A 141 3.04 20.04 -11.31
C VAL A 141 2.93 20.21 -9.80
N ARG A 142 1.71 20.28 -9.25
CA ARG A 142 1.51 20.35 -7.80
C ARG A 142 2.14 19.15 -7.10
N PRO A 143 2.75 19.30 -5.90
CA PRO A 143 3.47 18.23 -5.21
C PRO A 143 2.59 17.01 -4.90
N GLU A 144 1.31 17.22 -4.54
CA GLU A 144 0.38 16.11 -4.26
C GLU A 144 0.08 15.29 -5.53
N VAL A 145 -0.05 15.97 -6.68
CA VAL A 145 -0.30 15.32 -7.97
C VAL A 145 0.94 14.56 -8.43
N LEU A 146 2.12 15.14 -8.25
CA LEU A 146 3.38 14.50 -8.61
C LEU A 146 3.62 13.24 -7.76
N LEU A 147 3.35 13.32 -6.44
CA LEU A 147 3.39 12.15 -5.54
C LEU A 147 2.38 11.08 -5.99
N PHE A 148 1.13 11.48 -6.28
CA PHE A 148 0.10 10.54 -6.75
C PHE A 148 0.51 9.84 -8.04
N MET A 149 1.06 10.56 -9.03
CA MET A 149 1.55 9.96 -10.28
C MET A 149 2.72 9.00 -10.03
N LEU A 150 3.64 9.36 -9.14
CA LEU A 150 4.77 8.50 -8.77
C LEU A 150 4.30 7.18 -8.15
N LEU A 151 3.39 7.25 -7.18
CA LEU A 151 2.81 6.06 -6.56
C LEU A 151 1.94 5.25 -7.52
N SER A 152 1.22 5.91 -8.44
CA SER A 152 0.42 5.23 -9.48
C SER A 152 1.30 4.42 -10.42
N LEU A 153 2.46 4.97 -10.82
CA LEU A 153 3.43 4.26 -11.64
C LEU A 153 3.88 2.95 -10.98
N VAL A 154 4.21 3.00 -9.69
CA VAL A 154 4.66 1.84 -8.91
C VAL A 154 3.51 0.84 -8.69
N ASN A 155 2.40 1.31 -8.16
CA ASN A 155 1.27 0.46 -7.78
C ASN A 155 0.72 -0.28 -9.00
N TRP A 156 0.55 0.43 -10.14
CA TRP A 156 0.02 -0.18 -11.35
C TRP A 156 1.01 -1.17 -11.99
N ALA A 157 2.31 -0.84 -11.98
CA ALA A 157 3.34 -1.72 -12.50
C ALA A 157 3.34 -3.09 -11.81
N GLU A 158 3.05 -3.15 -10.50
CA GLU A 158 3.01 -4.41 -9.76
C GLU A 158 1.63 -5.06 -9.76
N SER A 159 0.54 -4.28 -9.69
CA SER A 159 -0.83 -4.81 -9.68
C SER A 159 -1.25 -5.41 -11.02
N ALA A 160 -0.82 -4.81 -12.15
CA ALA A 160 -1.24 -5.18 -13.50
C ALA A 160 -0.36 -6.26 -14.15
N GLY A 161 -0.02 -7.32 -13.42
CA GLY A 161 0.90 -8.37 -13.88
C GLY A 161 0.52 -9.02 -15.21
N HIS A 162 -0.78 -9.22 -15.49
CA HIS A 162 -1.26 -9.76 -16.78
C HIS A 162 -1.01 -8.76 -17.92
N LEU A 163 -1.39 -7.49 -17.75
CA LEU A 163 -1.19 -6.45 -18.75
C LEU A 163 0.30 -6.26 -19.03
N ARG A 164 1.12 -6.19 -17.97
CA ARG A 164 2.58 -6.12 -18.09
C ARG A 164 3.12 -7.26 -18.95
N ARG A 165 2.74 -8.51 -18.67
CA ARG A 165 3.18 -9.67 -19.44
C ARG A 165 2.75 -9.60 -20.91
N LEU A 166 1.50 -9.16 -21.19
CA LEU A 166 0.99 -9.03 -22.55
C LEU A 166 1.75 -7.99 -23.38
N ILE A 167 2.15 -6.87 -22.75
CA ILE A 167 2.87 -5.78 -23.41
C ILE A 167 4.36 -6.10 -23.57
N THR A 168 4.99 -6.67 -22.52
CA THR A 168 6.45 -6.82 -22.47
C THR A 168 6.95 -8.21 -22.87
N GLY A 169 6.06 -9.17 -23.07
CA GLY A 169 6.42 -10.56 -23.35
C GLY A 169 6.99 -11.33 -22.16
N GLY A 170 7.03 -10.71 -20.97
CA GLY A 170 7.56 -11.29 -19.74
C GLY A 170 8.89 -10.63 -19.33
N MET A 171 8.79 -9.49 -18.65
CA MET A 171 9.92 -8.76 -18.09
C MET A 171 10.28 -9.31 -16.71
N ASP A 172 11.55 -9.53 -16.42
CA ASP A 172 12.00 -9.90 -15.08
C ASP A 172 11.96 -8.70 -14.12
N HIS A 173 12.05 -8.99 -12.81
CA HIS A 173 11.95 -7.94 -11.80
C HIS A 173 13.10 -6.93 -11.86
N GLY A 174 14.33 -7.38 -12.12
CA GLY A 174 15.49 -6.52 -12.21
C GLY A 174 15.36 -5.54 -13.38
N GLU A 175 14.82 -6.00 -14.51
CA GLU A 175 14.54 -5.16 -15.67
C GLU A 175 13.40 -4.16 -15.36
N MET A 176 12.32 -4.62 -14.71
CA MET A 176 11.22 -3.75 -14.27
C MET A 176 11.74 -2.66 -13.30
N ARG A 177 12.56 -3.03 -12.32
CA ARG A 177 13.15 -2.12 -11.35
C ARG A 177 13.98 -1.02 -12.03
N ARG A 178 14.85 -1.39 -12.98
CA ARG A 178 15.65 -0.42 -13.75
C ARG A 178 14.77 0.49 -14.62
N SER A 179 13.79 -0.08 -15.31
CA SER A 179 12.87 0.67 -16.18
C SER A 179 12.01 1.64 -15.41
N LEU A 180 11.50 1.21 -14.24
CA LEU A 180 10.70 2.06 -13.35
C LEU A 180 11.55 3.20 -12.77
N SER A 181 12.78 2.93 -12.33
CA SER A 181 13.71 3.96 -11.85
C SER A 181 13.95 5.03 -12.92
N ALA A 182 14.24 4.62 -14.15
CA ALA A 182 14.44 5.53 -15.27
C ALA A 182 13.19 6.33 -15.62
N ALA A 183 12.02 5.68 -15.65
CA ALA A 183 10.73 6.36 -15.91
C ALA A 183 10.36 7.35 -14.79
N ALA A 184 10.56 6.97 -13.53
CA ALA A 184 10.34 7.86 -12.38
C ALA A 184 11.27 9.08 -12.43
N ALA A 185 12.56 8.87 -12.69
CA ALA A 185 13.52 9.96 -12.83
C ALA A 185 13.15 10.91 -13.98
N ALA A 186 12.73 10.37 -15.14
CA ALA A 186 12.28 11.19 -16.27
C ALA A 186 11.00 11.96 -15.95
N MET A 187 10.04 11.35 -15.24
CA MET A 187 8.80 12.03 -14.81
C MET A 187 9.09 13.16 -13.82
N LEU A 188 10.07 12.98 -12.95
CA LEU A 188 10.46 13.96 -11.92
C LEU A 188 11.36 15.08 -12.45
N ALA A 189 12.02 14.89 -13.60
CA ALA A 189 12.90 15.89 -14.18
C ALA A 189 12.10 17.14 -14.56
N GLY A 190 12.60 18.33 -14.20
CA GLY A 190 12.12 19.60 -14.68
C GLY A 190 12.51 19.81 -16.15
N ASP A 191 11.77 20.70 -16.84
CA ASP A 191 12.21 21.18 -18.14
C ASP A 191 13.60 21.81 -17.98
N ARG A 192 14.59 21.24 -18.70
CA ARG A 192 15.88 21.92 -18.87
C ARG A 192 15.63 23.02 -19.91
N GLY A 193 15.31 24.24 -19.42
CA GLY A 193 15.25 25.42 -20.26
C GLY A 193 16.57 25.66 -21.00
#